data_38d63ba6bd741aa7e2744af764145723
#
_entry.id   38d63ba6bd741aa7e2744af764145723
#
_cell.length_a   1.000
_cell.length_b   1.000
_cell.length_c   1.000
_cell.angle_alpha   90.00
_cell.angle_beta   90.00
_cell.angle_gamma   90.00
#
_symmetry.space_group_name_H-M   'P 1'
#
loop_
_entity.id
_entity.type
_entity.pdbx_description
1 polymer ?
#
loop_
_entity_poly.entity_id
_entity_poly.type
_entity_poly.pdbx_seq_one_letter_code
_entity_poly.pdbx_strand_id
1 'polypeptide(L)'
;MGVCNFVATKRTCHRPVKTPRELKQHGITLSHLIKFIQMKSIRLEINNATSFLAAGALDEVSANVPAAQKALEQQTCLGNDFLGWMHLPSSITPEFLGEIKACAQTLRENCDTIVVAGIGGSYLGARAVIEALGNQFEWLTNDGSNPVILFAGNNIGEDYLYELCEYLKGRKFGVINISKSGTTTETALAFRLLKKQCEDQRGKEVARKVIVAVTDAKKGAARITANQEGYTSFIIPDNVGGRFSVLTPVGLLPIACAGFDIDALVQGATDMEKECSTDDNIATQYAAVRNALYRAGKKIEILVNYQPKLHFMNEWWKQLYGESEGKDGVGIFPAAVDFTTDLHSMGQWIQEGERSIFETVISVETPRHKVLFPHDEENLDGLNFLTGKRVDEVNKMAELGTLLAHVDGGVPNMRVVLPELNEYYLGQLIYFFERACGVSGLLLDVNPFNQPGVEAYKKNMFALLGKPGYEAETEAIQARLK
;
A
#
# COMPACT_ATOMS: atom_id res chain seq x y z
N MET A 1 32.88 54.03 38.62
CA MET A 1 32.59 54.52 37.27
C MET A 1 33.30 53.57 36.30
N GLY A 2 32.56 52.87 35.49
CA GLY A 2 33.15 51.95 34.52
C GLY A 2 32.13 50.88 34.17
N VAL A 3 31.28 51.16 33.14
CA VAL A 3 30.24 50.29 32.63
C VAL A 3 30.88 49.32 31.66
N CYS A 4 30.82 47.99 31.95
CA CYS A 4 31.19 46.95 31.01
C CYS A 4 29.97 46.51 30.20
N ASN A 5 30.00 46.80 28.89
CA ASN A 5 29.05 46.29 27.93
C ASN A 5 29.42 44.84 27.52
N PHE A 6 28.54 43.89 27.79
CA PHE A 6 28.61 42.54 27.23
C PHE A 6 27.83 42.52 25.91
N VAL A 7 28.54 42.39 24.79
CA VAL A 7 27.96 42.14 23.47
C VAL A 7 27.85 40.62 23.28
N ALA A 8 26.60 40.10 23.26
CA ALA A 8 26.31 38.74 22.94
C ALA A 8 26.27 38.54 21.40
N THR A 9 27.28 37.87 20.85
CA THR A 9 27.31 37.49 19.44
C THR A 9 26.47 36.21 19.24
N LYS A 10 25.25 36.36 18.69
CA LYS A 10 24.50 35.28 18.12
C LYS A 10 25.17 34.83 16.80
N ARG A 11 25.81 33.66 16.80
CA ARG A 11 26.20 32.99 15.56
C ARG A 11 24.96 32.24 15.02
N THR A 12 24.26 32.83 14.07
CA THR A 12 23.31 32.16 13.20
C THR A 12 24.09 31.43 12.10
N CYS A 13 24.09 30.11 12.15
CA CYS A 13 24.64 29.26 11.10
C CYS A 13 23.64 29.24 9.92
N HIS A 14 23.74 30.23 9.02
CA HIS A 14 23.02 30.17 7.74
C HIS A 14 23.83 29.31 6.78
N ARG A 15 23.34 28.11 6.44
CA ARG A 15 23.77 27.44 5.21
C ARG A 15 23.31 28.29 4.04
N PRO A 16 24.19 28.65 3.07
CA PRO A 16 23.78 29.44 1.92
C PRO A 16 22.76 28.65 1.08
N VAL A 17 21.62 29.27 0.79
CA VAL A 17 20.65 28.80 -0.18
C VAL A 17 21.36 28.77 -1.54
N LYS A 18 21.38 27.60 -2.20
CA LYS A 18 21.98 27.42 -3.53
C LYS A 18 21.37 28.40 -4.54
N THR A 19 22.20 29.04 -5.32
CA THR A 19 21.76 30.04 -6.31
C THR A 19 21.04 29.36 -7.49
N PRO A 20 20.14 30.06 -8.22
CA PRO A 20 19.43 29.51 -9.38
C PRO A 20 20.35 28.96 -10.49
N ARG A 21 21.63 29.34 -10.50
CA ARG A 21 22.64 28.87 -11.45
C ARG A 21 23.17 27.48 -11.12
N GLU A 22 23.29 27.15 -9.84
CA GLU A 22 23.76 25.83 -9.37
C GLU A 22 22.70 24.75 -9.54
N LEU A 23 21.41 25.12 -9.49
CA LEU A 23 20.28 24.23 -9.68
C LEU A 23 20.08 23.79 -11.15
N LYS A 24 20.48 24.64 -12.13
CA LYS A 24 20.44 24.27 -13.57
C LYS A 24 21.44 23.16 -13.96
N GLN A 25 22.51 22.96 -13.19
CA GLN A 25 23.49 21.90 -13.45
C GLN A 25 22.96 20.49 -13.08
N HIS A 26 21.85 20.38 -12.34
CA HIS A 26 21.25 19.12 -11.94
C HIS A 26 19.92 18.82 -12.65
N GLY A 27 19.62 19.50 -13.77
CA GLY A 27 18.41 19.24 -14.58
C GLY A 27 17.08 19.65 -13.92
N ILE A 28 17.13 20.33 -12.76
CA ILE A 28 15.93 20.79 -12.05
C ILE A 28 15.50 22.13 -12.66
N THR A 29 14.35 22.15 -13.31
CA THR A 29 13.78 23.38 -13.87
C THR A 29 13.09 24.22 -12.77
N LEU A 30 13.01 25.53 -12.98
CA LEU A 30 12.32 26.44 -12.05
C LEU A 30 10.84 26.03 -11.84
N SER A 31 10.21 25.42 -12.84
CA SER A 31 8.86 24.87 -12.73
C SER A 31 8.77 23.65 -11.78
N HIS A 32 9.80 22.81 -11.73
CA HIS A 32 9.89 21.74 -10.74
C HIS A 32 10.10 22.28 -9.33
N LEU A 33 10.92 23.32 -9.19
CA LEU A 33 11.15 23.98 -7.89
C LEU A 33 9.89 24.68 -7.37
N ILE A 34 9.13 25.34 -8.24
CA ILE A 34 7.85 26.00 -7.88
C ILE A 34 6.79 24.96 -7.52
N LYS A 35 6.72 23.81 -8.22
CA LYS A 35 5.87 22.69 -7.83
C LYS A 35 6.26 22.12 -6.47
N PHE A 36 7.56 21.98 -6.18
CA PHE A 36 8.06 21.49 -4.88
C PHE A 36 7.71 22.44 -3.70
N ILE A 37 7.67 23.76 -3.92
CA ILE A 37 7.36 24.77 -2.88
C ILE A 37 5.85 24.83 -2.57
N GLN A 38 4.99 24.22 -3.39
CA GLN A 38 3.53 24.21 -3.21
C GLN A 38 2.91 22.82 -2.97
N MET A 39 3.71 21.78 -2.79
CA MET A 39 3.13 20.44 -2.51
C MET A 39 2.51 20.44 -1.11
N LYS A 40 1.18 20.41 -1.07
CA LYS A 40 0.42 20.19 0.16
C LYS A 40 0.65 18.75 0.63
N SER A 41 0.79 18.52 1.92
CA SER A 41 0.76 17.17 2.48
C SER A 41 -0.66 16.60 2.45
N ILE A 42 -0.80 15.28 2.58
CA ILE A 42 -2.08 14.67 2.89
C ILE A 42 -2.59 15.20 4.24
N ARG A 43 -3.90 15.22 4.45
CA ARG A 43 -4.51 15.75 5.68
C ARG A 43 -5.40 14.70 6.32
N LEU A 44 -5.49 14.77 7.64
CA LEU A 44 -6.42 13.97 8.43
C LEU A 44 -7.51 14.88 9.03
N GLU A 45 -8.77 14.52 8.83
CA GLU A 45 -9.94 15.18 9.41
C GLU A 45 -10.65 14.21 10.37
N ILE A 46 -10.69 14.54 11.65
CA ILE A 46 -11.17 13.63 12.73
C ILE A 46 -12.41 14.13 13.46
N ASN A 47 -12.87 15.36 13.20
CA ASN A 47 -13.93 15.98 13.99
C ASN A 47 -15.23 15.17 14.03
N ASN A 48 -15.60 14.54 12.90
CA ASN A 48 -16.79 13.70 12.78
C ASN A 48 -16.63 12.31 13.45
N ALA A 49 -15.46 11.98 13.94
CA ALA A 49 -15.21 10.78 14.72
C ALA A 49 -15.08 11.10 16.22
N THR A 50 -14.34 12.14 16.56
CA THR A 50 -14.09 12.54 17.95
C THR A 50 -15.35 13.00 18.67
N SER A 51 -16.35 13.55 17.96
CA SER A 51 -17.65 13.91 18.50
C SER A 51 -18.46 12.74 19.09
N PHE A 52 -18.11 11.51 18.79
CA PHE A 52 -18.71 10.28 19.33
C PHE A 52 -18.01 9.74 20.57
N LEU A 53 -16.92 10.36 20.99
CA LEU A 53 -16.17 9.94 22.16
C LEU A 53 -16.66 10.68 23.42
N ALA A 54 -16.70 9.97 24.54
CA ALA A 54 -16.92 10.60 25.81
C ALA A 54 -15.81 11.60 26.15
N ALA A 55 -16.11 12.62 26.92
CA ALA A 55 -15.14 13.61 27.37
C ALA A 55 -13.91 12.91 28.01
N GLY A 56 -12.72 13.26 27.57
CA GLY A 56 -11.47 12.69 28.07
C GLY A 56 -11.08 11.31 27.48
N ALA A 57 -11.96 10.62 26.74
CA ALA A 57 -11.64 9.30 26.20
C ALA A 57 -10.48 9.31 25.17
N LEU A 58 -10.39 10.36 24.36
CA LEU A 58 -9.27 10.53 23.44
C LEU A 58 -7.98 10.89 24.19
N ASP A 59 -8.07 11.74 25.22
CA ASP A 59 -6.91 12.15 26.04
C ASP A 59 -6.28 10.95 26.77
N GLU A 60 -7.14 10.04 27.29
CA GLU A 60 -6.68 8.79 27.92
C GLU A 60 -5.84 7.92 26.98
N VAL A 61 -6.25 7.78 25.73
CA VAL A 61 -5.49 7.03 24.72
C VAL A 61 -4.25 7.80 24.29
N SER A 62 -4.39 9.11 24.03
CA SER A 62 -3.33 9.99 23.58
C SER A 62 -2.17 10.09 24.58
N ALA A 63 -2.44 9.93 25.86
CA ALA A 63 -1.39 9.87 26.90
C ALA A 63 -0.39 8.73 26.71
N ASN A 64 -0.77 7.65 26.01
CA ASN A 64 0.10 6.50 25.72
C ASN A 64 0.83 6.60 24.37
N VAL A 65 0.43 7.52 23.49
CA VAL A 65 1.02 7.69 22.15
C VAL A 65 2.52 8.01 22.20
N PRO A 66 3.00 8.94 23.06
CA PRO A 66 4.44 9.24 23.12
C PRO A 66 5.30 8.02 23.50
N ALA A 67 4.79 7.16 24.37
CA ALA A 67 5.51 5.93 24.75
C ALA A 67 5.56 4.94 23.57
N ALA A 68 4.46 4.74 22.84
CA ALA A 68 4.41 3.88 21.67
C ALA A 68 5.33 4.40 20.57
N GLN A 69 5.27 5.70 20.27
CA GLN A 69 6.14 6.33 19.27
C GLN A 69 7.62 6.22 19.63
N LYS A 70 7.97 6.51 20.89
CA LYS A 70 9.33 6.37 21.39
C LYS A 70 9.82 4.93 21.29
N ALA A 71 8.98 3.94 21.62
CA ALA A 71 9.34 2.53 21.51
C ALA A 71 9.63 2.11 20.06
N LEU A 72 8.89 2.63 19.08
CA LEU A 72 9.18 2.44 17.66
C LEU A 72 10.52 3.09 17.27
N GLU A 73 10.72 4.37 17.59
CA GLU A 73 11.93 5.12 17.24
C GLU A 73 13.19 4.52 17.87
N GLN A 74 13.10 4.08 19.11
CA GLN A 74 14.20 3.45 19.83
C GLN A 74 14.34 1.94 19.55
N GLN A 75 13.45 1.38 18.72
CA GLN A 75 13.42 -0.05 18.38
C GLN A 75 13.37 -0.95 19.63
N THR A 76 12.59 -0.57 20.62
CA THR A 76 12.44 -1.30 21.90
C THR A 76 11.08 -1.98 22.07
N CYS A 77 10.19 -1.84 21.06
CA CYS A 77 8.86 -2.44 21.05
C CYS A 77 8.89 -3.95 20.76
N LEU A 78 7.76 -4.61 21.00
CA LEU A 78 7.55 -5.99 20.55
C LEU A 78 7.70 -6.08 19.02
N GLY A 79 8.47 -7.06 18.54
CA GLY A 79 8.72 -7.28 17.12
C GLY A 79 9.71 -6.31 16.49
N ASN A 80 10.57 -5.68 17.27
CA ASN A 80 11.59 -4.74 16.82
C ASN A 80 12.56 -5.31 15.77
N ASP A 81 12.67 -6.62 15.62
CA ASP A 81 13.41 -7.27 14.53
C ASP A 81 12.87 -6.95 13.14
N PHE A 82 11.64 -6.40 13.03
CA PHE A 82 10.94 -6.11 11.79
C PHE A 82 10.67 -4.62 11.57
N LEU A 83 11.52 -3.74 12.08
CA LEU A 83 11.39 -2.28 11.94
C LEU A 83 12.21 -1.68 10.79
N GLY A 84 12.74 -2.50 9.88
CA GLY A 84 13.52 -2.00 8.74
C GLY A 84 12.77 -1.09 7.77
N TRP A 85 11.44 -1.06 7.85
CA TRP A 85 10.59 -0.18 7.05
C TRP A 85 10.57 1.28 7.56
N MET A 86 10.86 1.51 8.85
CA MET A 86 10.68 2.82 9.49
C MET A 86 11.51 3.95 8.87
N HIS A 87 12.76 3.67 8.54
CA HIS A 87 13.67 4.64 7.90
C HIS A 87 14.04 4.20 6.49
N LEU A 88 13.25 3.29 5.92
CA LEU A 88 13.48 2.79 4.58
C LEU A 88 13.38 3.90 3.54
N PRO A 89 12.33 4.76 3.51
CA PRO A 89 12.21 5.79 2.47
C PRO A 89 13.42 6.70 2.39
N SER A 90 13.86 7.25 3.53
CA SER A 90 15.02 8.16 3.59
C SER A 90 16.37 7.47 3.35
N SER A 91 16.44 6.14 3.47
CA SER A 91 17.65 5.34 3.23
C SER A 91 17.83 4.88 1.79
N ILE A 92 16.77 4.97 0.98
CA ILE A 92 16.84 4.58 -0.44
C ILE A 92 17.69 5.59 -1.20
N THR A 93 18.77 5.08 -1.85
CA THR A 93 19.67 5.93 -2.60
C THR A 93 19.26 6.09 -4.06
N PRO A 94 19.65 7.18 -4.74
CA PRO A 94 19.42 7.36 -6.18
C PRO A 94 20.05 6.23 -7.02
N GLU A 95 21.20 5.69 -6.59
CA GLU A 95 21.90 4.59 -7.26
C GLU A 95 21.03 3.33 -7.23
N PHE A 96 20.46 3.00 -6.08
CA PHE A 96 19.57 1.85 -5.92
C PHE A 96 18.29 1.99 -6.76
N LEU A 97 17.68 3.17 -6.79
CA LEU A 97 16.55 3.44 -7.70
C LEU A 97 16.99 3.32 -9.17
N GLY A 98 18.22 3.73 -9.48
CA GLY A 98 18.83 3.55 -10.81
C GLY A 98 18.93 2.08 -11.21
N GLU A 99 19.34 1.20 -10.32
CA GLU A 99 19.41 -0.25 -10.57
C GLU A 99 18.02 -0.85 -10.83
N ILE A 100 17.01 -0.48 -10.04
CA ILE A 100 15.62 -0.92 -10.25
C ILE A 100 15.10 -0.43 -11.60
N LYS A 101 15.31 0.86 -11.93
CA LYS A 101 14.89 1.46 -13.21
C LYS A 101 15.58 0.80 -14.41
N ALA A 102 16.86 0.47 -14.31
CA ALA A 102 17.60 -0.22 -15.36
C ALA A 102 17.05 -1.64 -15.60
N CYS A 103 16.73 -2.36 -14.53
CA CYS A 103 16.09 -3.68 -14.63
C CYS A 103 14.69 -3.56 -15.24
N ALA A 104 13.89 -2.63 -14.78
CA ALA A 104 12.54 -2.35 -15.31
C ALA A 104 12.60 -2.00 -16.79
N GLN A 105 13.55 -1.17 -17.22
CA GLN A 105 13.77 -0.83 -18.63
C GLN A 105 14.10 -2.06 -19.47
N THR A 106 14.98 -2.94 -18.98
CA THR A 106 15.28 -4.22 -19.66
C THR A 106 14.02 -5.06 -19.86
N LEU A 107 13.16 -5.16 -18.85
CA LEU A 107 11.90 -5.90 -18.94
C LEU A 107 10.94 -5.23 -19.94
N ARG A 108 10.78 -3.92 -19.88
CA ARG A 108 9.90 -3.14 -20.78
C ARG A 108 10.32 -3.26 -22.25
N GLU A 109 11.61 -3.26 -22.55
CA GLU A 109 12.13 -3.41 -23.92
C GLU A 109 11.96 -4.84 -24.49
N ASN A 110 11.87 -5.84 -23.63
CA ASN A 110 11.84 -7.24 -24.04
C ASN A 110 10.48 -7.92 -23.87
N CYS A 111 9.50 -7.27 -23.21
CA CYS A 111 8.21 -7.86 -22.88
C CYS A 111 7.06 -6.91 -23.24
N ASP A 112 5.97 -7.47 -23.77
CA ASP A 112 4.68 -6.80 -23.91
C ASP A 112 3.76 -7.06 -22.67
N THR A 113 4.13 -8.06 -21.87
CA THR A 113 3.43 -8.47 -20.67
C THR A 113 4.42 -8.86 -19.59
N ILE A 114 4.23 -8.45 -18.36
CA ILE A 114 5.01 -8.88 -17.20
C ILE A 114 4.06 -9.48 -16.17
N VAL A 115 4.36 -10.70 -15.73
CA VAL A 115 3.59 -11.37 -14.68
C VAL A 115 4.34 -11.28 -13.37
N VAL A 116 3.74 -10.64 -12.38
CA VAL A 116 4.26 -10.58 -11.00
C VAL A 116 3.71 -11.78 -10.24
N ALA A 117 4.59 -12.72 -9.91
CA ALA A 117 4.25 -13.91 -9.14
C ALA A 117 4.52 -13.67 -7.65
N GLY A 118 3.47 -13.50 -6.86
CA GLY A 118 3.55 -13.19 -5.43
C GLY A 118 2.19 -13.26 -4.74
N ILE A 119 2.19 -13.33 -3.40
CA ILE A 119 0.98 -13.35 -2.57
C ILE A 119 1.11 -12.40 -1.37
N GLY A 120 0.00 -11.89 -0.87
CA GLY A 120 -0.04 -10.98 0.27
C GLY A 120 0.82 -9.74 0.01
N GLY A 121 1.75 -9.41 0.91
CA GLY A 121 2.64 -8.26 0.76
C GLY A 121 3.55 -8.32 -0.46
N SER A 122 3.74 -9.50 -1.05
CA SER A 122 4.55 -9.65 -2.28
C SER A 122 3.81 -9.22 -3.56
N TYR A 123 2.52 -8.81 -3.48
CA TYR A 123 1.81 -8.28 -4.64
C TYR A 123 0.86 -7.12 -4.33
N LEU A 124 0.22 -7.10 -3.14
CA LEU A 124 -0.85 -6.14 -2.85
C LEU A 124 -0.38 -4.69 -2.94
N GLY A 125 0.78 -4.36 -2.35
CA GLY A 125 1.28 -2.99 -2.37
C GLY A 125 1.65 -2.50 -3.77
N ALA A 126 2.33 -3.34 -4.57
CA ALA A 126 2.61 -3.02 -5.97
C ALA A 126 1.32 -2.82 -6.77
N ARG A 127 0.35 -3.74 -6.61
CA ARG A 127 -0.93 -3.67 -7.30
C ARG A 127 -1.73 -2.44 -6.90
N ALA A 128 -1.74 -2.09 -5.62
CA ALA A 128 -2.40 -0.88 -5.13
C ALA A 128 -1.91 0.39 -5.84
N VAL A 129 -0.60 0.55 -5.99
CA VAL A 129 -0.01 1.72 -6.68
C VAL A 129 -0.27 1.66 -8.19
N ILE A 130 -0.06 0.50 -8.81
CA ILE A 130 -0.23 0.33 -10.26
C ILE A 130 -1.69 0.60 -10.68
N GLU A 131 -2.67 0.04 -9.98
CA GLU A 131 -4.09 0.25 -10.32
C GLU A 131 -4.57 1.68 -9.97
N ALA A 132 -4.05 2.28 -8.88
CA ALA A 132 -4.38 3.65 -8.54
C ALA A 132 -3.93 4.66 -9.60
N LEU A 133 -2.79 4.41 -10.24
CA LEU A 133 -2.20 5.31 -11.22
C LEU A 133 -2.52 4.95 -12.68
N GLY A 134 -2.71 3.67 -12.97
CA GLY A 134 -2.92 3.13 -14.32
C GLY A 134 -4.26 3.56 -14.95
N ASN A 135 -4.38 3.34 -16.24
CA ASN A 135 -5.66 3.39 -16.92
C ASN A 135 -6.42 2.09 -16.65
N GLN A 136 -7.65 2.16 -16.15
CA GLN A 136 -8.46 0.96 -15.84
C GLN A 136 -8.76 0.10 -17.09
N PHE A 137 -8.62 0.66 -18.29
CA PHE A 137 -8.78 -0.04 -19.57
C PHE A 137 -7.45 -0.28 -20.30
N GLU A 138 -6.31 -0.14 -19.61
CA GLU A 138 -4.98 -0.24 -20.22
C GLU A 138 -4.76 -1.56 -20.95
N TRP A 139 -5.23 -2.66 -20.41
CA TRP A 139 -5.13 -3.99 -21.02
C TRP A 139 -5.90 -4.11 -22.36
N LEU A 140 -6.88 -3.21 -22.63
CA LEU A 140 -7.59 -3.10 -23.90
C LEU A 140 -7.00 -2.04 -24.84
N THR A 141 -6.45 -0.96 -24.27
CA THR A 141 -6.07 0.26 -25.00
C THR A 141 -4.54 0.44 -25.06
N ASN A 142 -3.77 -0.52 -24.55
CA ASN A 142 -2.32 -0.45 -24.49
C ASN A 142 -1.73 -0.24 -25.89
N ASP A 143 -1.05 0.87 -26.07
CA ASP A 143 -0.34 1.24 -27.31
C ASP A 143 1.04 0.62 -27.43
N GLY A 144 1.44 -0.23 -26.46
CA GLY A 144 2.74 -0.88 -26.40
C GLY A 144 3.84 -0.02 -25.78
N SER A 145 3.52 1.17 -25.25
CA SER A 145 4.51 2.03 -24.58
C SER A 145 5.04 1.42 -23.28
N ASN A 146 4.19 0.68 -22.56
CA ASN A 146 4.53 -0.08 -21.37
C ASN A 146 3.97 -1.50 -21.46
N PRO A 147 4.60 -2.51 -20.81
CA PRO A 147 4.02 -3.84 -20.73
C PRO A 147 2.76 -3.86 -19.87
N VAL A 148 1.82 -4.72 -20.20
CA VAL A 148 0.69 -5.03 -19.32
C VAL A 148 1.21 -5.76 -18.08
N ILE A 149 0.88 -5.30 -16.90
CA ILE A 149 1.26 -5.94 -15.63
C ILE A 149 0.10 -6.83 -15.18
N LEU A 150 0.39 -8.13 -15.05
CA LEU A 150 -0.54 -9.14 -14.54
C LEU A 150 0.01 -9.74 -13.25
N PHE A 151 -0.89 -10.32 -12.44
CA PHE A 151 -0.52 -10.91 -11.16
C PHE A 151 -0.89 -12.37 -11.13
N ALA A 152 -0.02 -13.21 -10.54
CA ALA A 152 -0.23 -14.65 -10.39
C ALA A 152 0.32 -15.12 -9.03
N GLY A 153 -0.06 -16.32 -8.60
CA GLY A 153 0.38 -16.85 -7.31
C GLY A 153 -0.19 -16.12 -6.11
N ASN A 154 -1.18 -15.28 -6.31
CA ASN A 154 -2.01 -14.66 -5.28
C ASN A 154 -3.27 -15.48 -4.97
N ASN A 155 -3.47 -16.57 -5.71
CA ASN A 155 -4.50 -17.58 -5.54
C ASN A 155 -4.02 -18.90 -6.17
N ILE A 156 -4.79 -19.97 -5.98
CA ILE A 156 -4.57 -21.30 -6.58
C ILE A 156 -5.79 -21.77 -7.40
N GLY A 157 -6.57 -20.81 -7.93
CA GLY A 157 -7.68 -21.09 -8.83
C GLY A 157 -7.17 -21.66 -10.15
N GLU A 158 -7.60 -22.90 -10.49
CA GLU A 158 -7.11 -23.60 -11.67
C GLU A 158 -7.52 -22.90 -12.96
N ASP A 159 -8.77 -22.43 -13.04
CA ASP A 159 -9.28 -21.70 -14.22
C ASP A 159 -8.49 -20.41 -14.44
N TYR A 160 -8.22 -19.64 -13.39
CA TYR A 160 -7.43 -18.42 -13.51
C TYR A 160 -6.02 -18.69 -14.06
N LEU A 161 -5.36 -19.71 -13.55
CA LEU A 161 -4.01 -20.08 -14.02
C LEU A 161 -4.02 -20.62 -15.45
N TYR A 162 -5.05 -21.40 -15.81
CA TYR A 162 -5.24 -21.90 -17.16
C TYR A 162 -5.44 -20.73 -18.15
N GLU A 163 -6.39 -19.84 -17.88
CA GLU A 163 -6.69 -18.67 -18.70
C GLU A 163 -5.49 -17.74 -18.84
N LEU A 164 -4.75 -17.50 -17.76
CA LEU A 164 -3.51 -16.73 -17.82
C LEU A 164 -2.47 -17.40 -18.72
N CYS A 165 -2.26 -18.70 -18.59
CA CYS A 165 -1.31 -19.44 -19.45
C CYS A 165 -1.76 -19.41 -20.92
N GLU A 166 -3.06 -19.53 -21.21
CA GLU A 166 -3.60 -19.39 -22.57
C GLU A 166 -3.37 -17.96 -23.13
N TYR A 167 -3.66 -16.92 -22.32
CA TYR A 167 -3.41 -15.53 -22.69
C TYR A 167 -1.94 -15.27 -23.05
N LEU A 168 -1.00 -15.89 -22.32
CA LEU A 168 0.43 -15.71 -22.51
C LEU A 168 0.99 -16.47 -23.73
N LYS A 169 0.23 -17.36 -24.36
CA LYS A 169 0.67 -18.07 -25.58
C LYS A 169 0.99 -17.08 -26.69
N GLY A 170 2.20 -17.19 -27.24
CA GLY A 170 2.69 -16.34 -28.32
C GLY A 170 3.04 -14.90 -27.94
N ARG A 171 2.88 -14.51 -26.67
CA ARG A 171 3.26 -13.19 -26.17
C ARG A 171 4.72 -13.14 -25.72
N LYS A 172 5.31 -11.96 -25.79
CA LYS A 172 6.65 -11.71 -25.22
C LYS A 172 6.50 -11.37 -23.74
N PHE A 173 6.26 -12.37 -22.90
CA PHE A 173 6.11 -12.10 -21.48
C PHE A 173 7.39 -12.32 -20.67
N GLY A 174 7.49 -11.62 -19.54
CA GLY A 174 8.50 -11.79 -18.49
C GLY A 174 7.84 -12.10 -17.15
N VAL A 175 8.64 -12.50 -16.16
CA VAL A 175 8.14 -12.86 -14.81
C VAL A 175 8.98 -12.17 -13.74
N ILE A 176 8.33 -11.53 -12.78
CA ILE A 176 8.94 -11.07 -11.54
C ILE A 176 8.46 -12.00 -10.43
N ASN A 177 9.34 -12.92 -10.00
CA ASN A 177 9.06 -13.86 -8.92
C ASN A 177 9.41 -13.25 -7.57
N ILE A 178 8.42 -12.94 -6.76
CA ILE A 178 8.56 -12.28 -5.46
C ILE A 178 8.22 -13.26 -4.35
N SER A 179 9.23 -13.85 -3.76
CA SER A 179 9.08 -14.80 -2.64
C SER A 179 10.36 -14.87 -1.83
N LYS A 180 10.29 -14.58 -0.53
CA LYS A 180 11.47 -14.64 0.36
C LYS A 180 12.03 -16.06 0.44
N SER A 181 11.18 -17.05 0.70
CA SER A 181 11.59 -18.45 0.81
C SER A 181 11.64 -19.20 -0.53
N GLY A 182 10.79 -18.81 -1.49
CA GLY A 182 10.53 -19.55 -2.72
C GLY A 182 9.72 -20.84 -2.52
N THR A 183 9.15 -21.05 -1.33
CA THR A 183 8.37 -22.25 -0.98
C THR A 183 6.92 -21.97 -0.60
N THR A 184 6.49 -20.70 -0.67
CA THR A 184 5.08 -20.34 -0.54
C THR A 184 4.31 -21.04 -1.66
N THR A 185 3.37 -21.89 -1.30
CA THR A 185 2.74 -22.85 -2.23
C THR A 185 2.15 -22.18 -3.45
N GLU A 186 1.37 -21.14 -3.27
CA GLU A 186 0.67 -20.39 -4.30
C GLU A 186 1.66 -19.77 -5.31
N THR A 187 2.63 -19.05 -4.80
CA THR A 187 3.67 -18.39 -5.63
C THR A 187 4.57 -19.40 -6.32
N ALA A 188 4.99 -20.46 -5.62
CA ALA A 188 5.87 -21.49 -6.17
C ALA A 188 5.19 -22.28 -7.30
N LEU A 189 3.90 -22.57 -7.16
CA LEU A 189 3.08 -23.23 -8.18
C LEU A 189 2.98 -22.37 -9.43
N ALA A 190 2.56 -21.11 -9.28
CA ALA A 190 2.44 -20.18 -10.39
C ALA A 190 3.80 -19.95 -11.08
N PHE A 191 4.86 -19.71 -10.32
CA PHE A 191 6.20 -19.50 -10.87
C PHE A 191 6.71 -20.71 -11.66
N ARG A 192 6.46 -21.94 -11.18
CA ARG A 192 6.89 -23.16 -11.89
C ARG A 192 6.25 -23.28 -13.26
N LEU A 193 4.94 -22.98 -13.34
CA LEU A 193 4.19 -22.99 -14.62
C LEU A 193 4.72 -21.88 -15.57
N LEU A 194 4.80 -20.65 -15.06
CA LEU A 194 5.24 -19.49 -15.84
C LEU A 194 6.69 -19.59 -16.31
N LYS A 195 7.60 -20.07 -15.45
CA LYS A 195 9.00 -20.33 -15.82
C LYS A 195 9.07 -21.30 -16.99
N LYS A 196 8.40 -22.46 -16.84
CA LYS A 196 8.39 -23.47 -17.90
C LYS A 196 7.84 -22.91 -19.21
N GLN A 197 6.70 -22.23 -19.17
CA GLN A 197 6.09 -21.65 -20.36
C GLN A 197 7.00 -20.58 -21.01
N CYS A 198 7.65 -19.73 -20.22
CA CYS A 198 8.57 -18.72 -20.72
C CYS A 198 9.79 -19.38 -21.42
N GLU A 199 10.38 -20.41 -20.81
CA GLU A 199 11.49 -21.15 -21.39
C GLU A 199 11.09 -21.90 -22.69
N ASP A 200 9.91 -22.53 -22.71
CA ASP A 200 9.40 -23.25 -23.88
C ASP A 200 9.12 -22.30 -25.06
N GLN A 201 8.58 -21.12 -24.79
CA GLN A 201 8.20 -20.16 -25.85
C GLN A 201 9.37 -19.27 -26.33
N ARG A 202 10.24 -18.88 -25.41
CA ARG A 202 11.27 -17.85 -25.69
C ARG A 202 12.71 -18.38 -25.67
N GLY A 203 12.90 -19.62 -25.22
CA GLY A 203 14.20 -20.22 -24.99
C GLY A 203 14.86 -19.75 -23.68
N LYS A 204 15.75 -20.57 -23.12
CA LYS A 204 16.39 -20.32 -21.82
C LYS A 204 17.21 -19.02 -21.76
N GLU A 205 17.87 -18.64 -22.83
CA GLU A 205 18.71 -17.44 -22.87
C GLU A 205 17.86 -16.15 -22.78
N VAL A 206 16.69 -16.13 -23.40
CA VAL A 206 15.76 -15.01 -23.27
C VAL A 206 15.08 -15.05 -21.90
N ALA A 207 14.63 -16.22 -21.45
CA ALA A 207 14.02 -16.40 -20.14
C ALA A 207 14.93 -15.88 -19.01
N ARG A 208 16.25 -16.15 -19.09
CA ARG A 208 17.25 -15.62 -18.15
C ARG A 208 17.26 -14.10 -18.04
N LYS A 209 16.97 -13.40 -19.13
CA LYS A 209 16.95 -11.92 -19.16
C LYS A 209 15.64 -11.31 -18.66
N VAL A 210 14.53 -12.06 -18.79
CA VAL A 210 13.17 -11.53 -18.52
C VAL A 210 12.51 -12.16 -17.30
N ILE A 211 13.19 -13.09 -16.62
CA ILE A 211 12.79 -13.58 -15.31
C ILE A 211 13.68 -12.90 -14.27
N VAL A 212 13.03 -12.23 -13.31
CA VAL A 212 13.69 -11.53 -12.20
C VAL A 212 13.21 -12.13 -10.89
N ALA A 213 14.13 -12.35 -9.94
CA ALA A 213 13.80 -12.82 -8.61
C ALA A 213 13.93 -11.70 -7.59
N VAL A 214 12.87 -11.45 -6.81
CA VAL A 214 12.92 -10.63 -5.61
C VAL A 214 12.80 -11.56 -4.40
N THR A 215 13.90 -11.80 -3.68
CA THR A 215 13.99 -12.92 -2.74
C THR A 215 15.02 -12.67 -1.61
N ASP A 216 15.19 -13.65 -0.73
CA ASP A 216 16.21 -13.62 0.33
C ASP A 216 17.63 -13.42 -0.24
N ALA A 217 18.50 -12.81 0.54
CA ALA A 217 19.90 -12.53 0.15
C ALA A 217 20.74 -13.80 -0.01
N LYS A 218 20.49 -14.83 0.80
CA LYS A 218 21.44 -15.95 1.00
C LYS A 218 20.81 -17.33 0.85
N LYS A 219 19.52 -17.49 1.21
CA LYS A 219 18.87 -18.80 1.38
C LYS A 219 17.51 -18.90 0.71
N GLY A 220 16.97 -20.10 0.68
CA GLY A 220 15.64 -20.38 0.13
C GLY A 220 15.66 -20.82 -1.33
N ALA A 221 14.59 -21.50 -1.74
CA ALA A 221 14.49 -22.10 -3.08
C ALA A 221 14.55 -21.03 -4.19
N ALA A 222 13.94 -19.86 -3.99
CA ALA A 222 13.97 -18.79 -5.00
C ALA A 222 15.39 -18.23 -5.19
N ARG A 223 16.19 -18.07 -4.11
CA ARG A 223 17.59 -17.65 -4.20
C ARG A 223 18.45 -18.69 -4.92
N ILE A 224 18.29 -19.96 -4.56
CA ILE A 224 19.02 -21.07 -5.20
C ILE A 224 18.70 -21.08 -6.69
N THR A 225 17.44 -21.04 -7.07
CA THR A 225 17.00 -21.01 -8.47
C THR A 225 17.57 -19.79 -9.21
N ALA A 226 17.50 -18.59 -8.62
CA ALA A 226 18.04 -17.38 -9.25
C ALA A 226 19.56 -17.51 -9.54
N ASN A 227 20.32 -18.07 -8.60
CA ASN A 227 21.76 -18.27 -8.76
C ASN A 227 22.08 -19.34 -9.83
N GLN A 228 21.34 -20.46 -9.84
CA GLN A 228 21.57 -21.55 -10.80
C GLN A 228 21.21 -21.14 -12.23
N GLU A 229 20.09 -20.42 -12.40
CA GLU A 229 19.62 -20.00 -13.72
C GLU A 229 20.28 -18.68 -14.19
N GLY A 230 20.95 -17.95 -13.30
CA GLY A 230 21.57 -16.65 -13.59
C GLY A 230 20.56 -15.52 -13.77
N TYR A 231 19.45 -15.53 -13.02
CA TYR A 231 18.45 -14.46 -13.07
C TYR A 231 18.95 -13.19 -12.38
N THR A 232 18.62 -12.03 -12.92
CA THR A 232 18.71 -10.77 -12.18
C THR A 232 17.90 -10.89 -10.89
N SER A 233 18.46 -10.42 -9.78
CA SER A 233 17.77 -10.55 -8.51
C SER A 233 17.95 -9.35 -7.61
N PHE A 234 16.90 -9.05 -6.82
CA PHE A 234 16.88 -8.05 -5.76
C PHE A 234 16.59 -8.70 -4.41
N ILE A 235 17.03 -8.03 -3.35
CA ILE A 235 16.94 -8.57 -2.00
C ILE A 235 15.66 -8.05 -1.32
N ILE A 236 14.92 -8.97 -0.68
CA ILE A 236 13.91 -8.63 0.32
C ILE A 236 14.65 -8.49 1.66
N PRO A 237 14.66 -7.29 2.28
CA PRO A 237 15.33 -7.12 3.58
C PRO A 237 14.77 -8.06 4.64
N ASP A 238 15.65 -8.62 5.48
CA ASP A 238 15.25 -9.58 6.51
C ASP A 238 14.36 -8.96 7.60
N ASN A 239 14.61 -7.69 7.87
CA ASN A 239 13.94 -6.90 8.91
C ASN A 239 12.72 -6.11 8.40
N VAL A 240 12.19 -6.43 7.20
CA VAL A 240 10.96 -5.83 6.68
C VAL A 240 9.91 -6.93 6.50
N GLY A 241 8.77 -6.78 7.18
CA GLY A 241 7.61 -7.66 7.02
C GLY A 241 6.93 -7.47 5.66
N GLY A 242 6.26 -8.53 5.14
CA GLY A 242 5.65 -8.50 3.80
C GLY A 242 4.69 -7.34 3.59
N ARG A 243 3.81 -7.05 4.55
CA ARG A 243 2.80 -5.97 4.46
C ARG A 243 3.39 -4.55 4.57
N PHE A 244 4.66 -4.43 5.01
CA PHE A 244 5.43 -3.17 5.08
C PHE A 244 6.48 -3.06 3.96
N SER A 245 6.38 -3.85 2.89
CA SER A 245 7.47 -4.00 1.90
C SER A 245 7.26 -3.24 0.59
N VAL A 246 6.23 -2.40 0.48
CA VAL A 246 5.90 -1.68 -0.78
C VAL A 246 7.09 -0.87 -1.30
N LEU A 247 7.83 -0.21 -0.40
CA LEU A 247 8.97 0.64 -0.73
C LEU A 247 10.31 -0.13 -0.82
N THR A 248 10.27 -1.46 -0.80
CA THR A 248 11.41 -2.33 -1.17
C THR A 248 11.31 -2.71 -2.65
N PRO A 249 12.26 -3.46 -3.22
CA PRO A 249 12.14 -4.00 -4.57
C PRO A 249 10.86 -4.81 -4.82
N VAL A 250 10.21 -5.29 -3.76
CA VAL A 250 8.92 -5.99 -3.82
C VAL A 250 7.85 -5.14 -4.51
N GLY A 251 7.75 -3.86 -4.15
CA GLY A 251 6.81 -2.94 -4.78
C GLY A 251 7.46 -2.10 -5.89
N LEU A 252 8.66 -1.56 -5.64
CA LEU A 252 9.30 -0.59 -6.55
C LEU A 252 9.58 -1.17 -7.94
N LEU A 253 10.00 -2.44 -8.06
CA LEU A 253 10.29 -3.03 -9.36
C LEU A 253 9.05 -3.20 -10.24
N PRO A 254 7.96 -3.83 -9.78
CA PRO A 254 6.73 -3.91 -10.57
C PRO A 254 6.15 -2.53 -10.94
N ILE A 255 6.22 -1.56 -10.02
CA ILE A 255 5.73 -0.18 -10.24
C ILE A 255 6.55 0.51 -11.34
N ALA A 256 7.89 0.37 -11.30
CA ALA A 256 8.77 0.90 -12.35
C ALA A 256 8.54 0.20 -13.70
N CYS A 257 8.26 -1.11 -13.70
CA CYS A 257 7.91 -1.86 -14.91
C CYS A 257 6.60 -1.36 -15.55
N ALA A 258 5.64 -0.95 -14.73
CA ALA A 258 4.40 -0.33 -15.18
C ALA A 258 4.60 1.11 -15.74
N GLY A 259 5.79 1.67 -15.62
CA GLY A 259 6.14 3.00 -16.15
C GLY A 259 5.89 4.16 -15.21
N PHE A 260 5.60 3.91 -13.92
CA PHE A 260 5.37 4.96 -12.92
C PHE A 260 6.66 5.46 -12.27
N ASP A 261 6.62 6.70 -11.78
CA ASP A 261 7.76 7.40 -11.18
C ASP A 261 8.02 6.94 -9.74
N ILE A 262 8.95 5.99 -9.58
CA ILE A 262 9.34 5.50 -8.25
C ILE A 262 10.17 6.52 -7.46
N ASP A 263 10.82 7.51 -8.10
CA ASP A 263 11.52 8.57 -7.38
C ASP A 263 10.50 9.48 -6.67
N ALA A 264 9.42 9.85 -7.36
CA ALA A 264 8.33 10.63 -6.77
C ALA A 264 7.61 9.86 -5.64
N LEU A 265 7.39 8.54 -5.83
CA LEU A 265 6.78 7.68 -4.80
C LEU A 265 7.64 7.65 -3.52
N VAL A 266 8.94 7.40 -3.66
CA VAL A 266 9.89 7.36 -2.53
C VAL A 266 10.03 8.73 -1.88
N GLN A 267 10.05 9.81 -2.68
CA GLN A 267 10.12 11.17 -2.13
C GLN A 267 8.88 11.50 -1.28
N GLY A 268 7.68 11.13 -1.74
CA GLY A 268 6.46 11.31 -0.96
C GLY A 268 6.51 10.56 0.38
N ALA A 269 6.98 9.32 0.37
CA ALA A 269 7.15 8.51 1.58
C ALA A 269 8.22 9.10 2.51
N THR A 270 9.33 9.64 1.97
CA THR A 270 10.39 10.30 2.74
C THR A 270 9.90 11.56 3.44
N ASP A 271 9.08 12.36 2.74
CA ASP A 271 8.52 13.57 3.34
C ASP A 271 7.51 13.22 4.45
N MET A 272 6.72 12.15 4.29
CA MET A 272 5.82 11.65 5.32
C MET A 272 6.59 11.01 6.49
N GLU A 273 7.69 10.29 6.24
CA GLU A 273 8.59 9.80 7.30
C GLU A 273 9.06 10.95 8.21
N LYS A 274 9.49 12.05 7.58
CA LYS A 274 9.91 13.24 8.30
C LYS A 274 8.76 13.88 9.10
N GLU A 275 7.57 13.98 8.54
CA GLU A 275 6.37 14.48 9.23
C GLU A 275 6.03 13.59 10.43
N CYS A 276 6.04 12.28 10.26
CA CYS A 276 5.75 11.30 11.30
C CYS A 276 6.83 11.20 12.38
N SER A 277 8.01 11.80 12.21
CA SER A 277 9.04 11.88 13.24
C SER A 277 8.78 12.95 14.30
N THR A 278 7.77 13.81 14.10
CA THR A 278 7.36 14.83 15.09
C THR A 278 6.44 14.22 16.15
N ASP A 279 6.39 14.82 17.35
CA ASP A 279 5.59 14.30 18.46
C ASP A 279 4.08 14.34 18.17
N ASP A 280 3.61 15.41 17.52
CA ASP A 280 2.21 15.56 17.09
C ASP A 280 2.17 15.47 15.55
N ASN A 281 1.70 14.34 15.05
CA ASN A 281 1.60 14.07 13.62
C ASN A 281 0.31 13.32 13.29
N ILE A 282 -0.10 13.36 12.02
CA ILE A 282 -1.36 12.78 11.56
C ILE A 282 -1.45 11.26 11.76
N ALA A 283 -0.34 10.54 11.72
CA ALA A 283 -0.32 9.08 11.89
C ALA A 283 -0.63 8.70 13.35
N THR A 284 -0.04 9.43 14.31
CA THR A 284 -0.31 9.22 15.73
C THR A 284 -1.73 9.66 16.12
N GLN A 285 -2.22 10.77 15.55
CA GLN A 285 -3.61 11.21 15.74
C GLN A 285 -4.61 10.17 15.24
N TYR A 286 -4.39 9.64 14.04
CA TYR A 286 -5.22 8.58 13.47
C TYR A 286 -5.22 7.33 14.35
N ALA A 287 -4.04 6.86 14.79
CA ALA A 287 -3.93 5.71 15.68
C ALA A 287 -4.64 5.92 17.01
N ALA A 288 -4.54 7.12 17.61
CA ALA A 288 -5.21 7.46 18.86
C ALA A 288 -6.74 7.45 18.73
N VAL A 289 -7.28 8.08 17.68
CA VAL A 289 -8.74 8.13 17.46
C VAL A 289 -9.30 6.73 17.20
N ARG A 290 -8.63 5.91 16.37
CA ARG A 290 -9.02 4.50 16.14
C ARG A 290 -9.11 3.72 17.46
N ASN A 291 -8.09 3.82 18.28
CA ASN A 291 -8.04 3.11 19.56
C ASN A 291 -9.07 3.64 20.57
N ALA A 292 -9.34 4.95 20.59
CA ALA A 292 -10.40 5.53 21.41
C ALA A 292 -11.79 5.02 20.98
N LEU A 293 -12.06 4.97 19.67
CA LEU A 293 -13.29 4.41 19.11
C LEU A 293 -13.41 2.90 19.43
N TYR A 294 -12.32 2.14 19.32
CA TYR A 294 -12.30 0.72 19.68
C TYR A 294 -12.68 0.50 21.14
N ARG A 295 -12.13 1.29 22.07
CA ARG A 295 -12.46 1.25 23.49
C ARG A 295 -13.90 1.68 23.75
N ALA A 296 -14.45 2.58 22.92
CA ALA A 296 -15.86 2.98 22.93
C ALA A 296 -16.82 1.96 22.29
N GLY A 297 -16.33 0.76 21.92
CA GLY A 297 -17.14 -0.34 21.38
C GLY A 297 -17.23 -0.40 19.85
N LYS A 298 -16.54 0.48 19.12
CA LYS A 298 -16.48 0.45 17.66
C LYS A 298 -15.40 -0.56 17.24
N LYS A 299 -15.80 -1.77 16.85
CA LYS A 299 -14.90 -2.91 16.64
C LYS A 299 -14.49 -3.12 15.18
N ILE A 300 -15.16 -2.46 14.26
CA ILE A 300 -14.94 -2.62 12.81
C ILE A 300 -14.65 -1.25 12.22
N GLU A 301 -13.52 -1.13 11.54
CA GLU A 301 -13.19 0.03 10.71
C GLU A 301 -13.46 -0.29 9.26
N ILE A 302 -14.20 0.57 8.58
CA ILE A 302 -14.49 0.46 7.16
C ILE A 302 -13.68 1.53 6.43
N LEU A 303 -12.67 1.11 5.65
CA LEU A 303 -11.98 2.01 4.75
C LEU A 303 -12.83 2.23 3.50
N VAL A 304 -13.12 3.48 3.22
CA VAL A 304 -14.03 3.91 2.14
C VAL A 304 -13.25 4.68 1.09
N ASN A 305 -13.52 4.43 -0.18
CA ASN A 305 -13.06 5.29 -1.27
C ASN A 305 -14.22 5.62 -2.22
N TYR A 306 -14.09 6.76 -2.93
CA TYR A 306 -14.99 7.21 -4.00
C TYR A 306 -14.30 7.20 -5.38
N GLN A 307 -13.13 6.55 -5.44
CA GLN A 307 -12.33 6.40 -6.66
C GLN A 307 -12.08 4.91 -6.90
N PRO A 308 -12.72 4.26 -7.88
CA PRO A 308 -12.60 2.81 -8.12
C PRO A 308 -11.14 2.34 -8.26
N LYS A 309 -10.24 3.23 -8.66
CA LYS A 309 -8.81 2.99 -8.76
C LYS A 309 -8.14 2.67 -7.40
N LEU A 310 -8.77 3.03 -6.29
CA LEU A 310 -8.25 2.80 -4.94
C LEU A 310 -8.68 1.45 -4.34
N HIS A 311 -9.41 0.61 -5.10
CA HIS A 311 -9.84 -0.71 -4.63
C HIS A 311 -8.67 -1.53 -4.03
N PHE A 312 -7.55 -1.65 -4.74
CA PHE A 312 -6.40 -2.40 -4.22
C PHE A 312 -5.61 -1.67 -3.13
N MET A 313 -5.78 -0.36 -2.97
CA MET A 313 -5.31 0.35 -1.77
C MET A 313 -6.08 -0.11 -0.53
N ASN A 314 -7.40 -0.29 -0.65
CA ASN A 314 -8.22 -0.88 0.40
C ASN A 314 -7.79 -2.32 0.73
N GLU A 315 -7.48 -3.15 -0.29
CA GLU A 315 -7.04 -4.53 -0.09
C GLU A 315 -5.66 -4.61 0.61
N TRP A 316 -4.70 -3.75 0.20
CA TRP A 316 -3.42 -3.63 0.89
C TRP A 316 -3.58 -3.17 2.34
N TRP A 317 -4.44 -2.19 2.59
CA TRP A 317 -4.73 -1.67 3.92
C TRP A 317 -5.37 -2.74 4.82
N LYS A 318 -6.28 -3.56 4.30
CA LYS A 318 -6.87 -4.70 5.04
C LYS A 318 -5.78 -5.69 5.50
N GLN A 319 -4.82 -6.01 4.63
CA GLN A 319 -3.69 -6.86 5.04
C GLN A 319 -2.83 -6.17 6.10
N LEU A 320 -2.50 -4.89 5.88
CA LEU A 320 -1.66 -4.12 6.81
C LEU A 320 -2.22 -4.18 8.23
N TYR A 321 -3.49 -3.82 8.42
CA TYR A 321 -4.12 -3.77 9.73
C TYR A 321 -4.56 -5.15 10.24
N GLY A 322 -5.12 -5.99 9.42
CA GLY A 322 -5.60 -7.32 9.80
C GLY A 322 -4.50 -8.22 10.36
N GLU A 323 -3.35 -8.27 9.70
CA GLU A 323 -2.20 -9.04 10.19
C GLU A 323 -1.47 -8.37 11.36
N SER A 324 -1.58 -7.03 11.51
CA SER A 324 -0.87 -6.30 12.55
C SER A 324 -1.61 -6.27 13.87
N GLU A 325 -2.94 -6.12 13.86
CA GLU A 325 -3.74 -5.87 15.07
C GLU A 325 -4.55 -7.07 15.56
N GLY A 326 -5.03 -7.95 14.68
CA GLY A 326 -5.89 -9.09 15.06
C GLY A 326 -5.14 -10.18 15.80
N LYS A 327 -4.81 -9.98 17.08
CA LYS A 327 -4.01 -10.89 17.92
C LYS A 327 -4.53 -10.89 19.35
N ASP A 328 -4.24 -11.94 20.10
CA ASP A 328 -4.52 -12.06 21.53
C ASP A 328 -5.98 -11.76 21.92
N GLY A 329 -6.91 -11.98 20.99
CA GLY A 329 -8.36 -11.73 21.18
C GLY A 329 -8.76 -10.26 21.10
N VAL A 330 -7.86 -9.36 20.69
CA VAL A 330 -8.13 -7.93 20.48
C VAL A 330 -7.88 -7.53 19.04
N GLY A 331 -8.20 -6.31 18.69
CA GLY A 331 -7.96 -5.70 17.39
C GLY A 331 -9.20 -5.16 16.70
N ILE A 332 -9.01 -4.14 15.89
CA ILE A 332 -10.04 -3.54 15.06
C ILE A 332 -10.14 -4.35 13.77
N PHE A 333 -11.33 -4.86 13.43
CA PHE A 333 -11.52 -5.62 12.20
C PHE A 333 -11.50 -4.69 10.99
N PRO A 334 -10.57 -4.87 10.03
CA PRO A 334 -10.47 -3.99 8.86
C PRO A 334 -11.41 -4.48 7.76
N ALA A 335 -12.45 -3.70 7.47
CA ALA A 335 -13.34 -3.88 6.32
C ALA A 335 -13.07 -2.78 5.28
N ALA A 336 -13.58 -2.95 4.07
CA ALA A 336 -13.48 -1.91 3.05
C ALA A 336 -14.70 -1.93 2.11
N VAL A 337 -15.03 -0.76 1.54
CA VAL A 337 -16.08 -0.57 0.55
C VAL A 337 -15.64 0.40 -0.54
N ASP A 338 -16.19 0.24 -1.73
CA ASP A 338 -16.01 1.14 -2.88
C ASP A 338 -17.33 1.90 -3.14
N PHE A 339 -17.41 3.14 -2.69
CA PHE A 339 -18.58 3.98 -2.95
C PHE A 339 -18.45 4.64 -4.34
N THR A 340 -19.54 4.93 -5.04
CA THR A 340 -20.97 4.79 -4.67
C THR A 340 -21.54 3.36 -4.84
N THR A 341 -20.82 2.44 -5.49
CA THR A 341 -21.32 1.08 -5.76
C THR A 341 -21.84 0.41 -4.49
N ASP A 342 -21.06 0.41 -3.42
CA ASP A 342 -21.44 -0.26 -2.18
C ASP A 342 -22.47 0.50 -1.32
N LEU A 343 -22.84 1.70 -1.69
CA LEU A 343 -24.04 2.32 -1.14
C LEU A 343 -25.32 1.55 -1.53
N HIS A 344 -25.29 0.84 -2.68
CA HIS A 344 -26.36 -0.02 -3.15
C HIS A 344 -26.27 -1.46 -2.64
N SER A 345 -25.35 -1.76 -1.74
CA SER A 345 -25.16 -3.06 -1.08
C SER A 345 -25.01 -2.90 0.45
N MET A 346 -23.91 -2.31 0.89
CA MET A 346 -23.58 -2.15 2.30
C MET A 346 -24.18 -0.88 2.94
N GLY A 347 -24.65 0.10 2.13
CA GLY A 347 -25.16 1.37 2.60
C GLY A 347 -26.28 1.23 3.62
N GLN A 348 -27.22 0.31 3.40
CA GLN A 348 -28.32 0.05 4.36
C GLN A 348 -27.77 -0.43 5.71
N TRP A 349 -26.81 -1.34 5.72
CA TRP A 349 -26.25 -1.87 6.98
C TRP A 349 -25.43 -0.80 7.72
N ILE A 350 -24.65 -0.02 6.99
CA ILE A 350 -23.88 1.07 7.57
C ILE A 350 -24.80 2.11 8.19
N GLN A 351 -25.88 2.50 7.50
CA GLN A 351 -26.83 3.52 7.94
C GLN A 351 -27.68 3.08 9.15
N GLU A 352 -28.17 1.83 9.18
CA GLU A 352 -29.16 1.38 10.16
C GLU A 352 -28.78 0.09 10.91
N GLY A 353 -27.64 -0.53 10.61
CA GLY A 353 -27.18 -1.74 11.27
C GLY A 353 -26.62 -1.49 12.68
N GLU A 354 -25.90 -2.45 13.22
CA GLU A 354 -25.28 -2.35 14.54
C GLU A 354 -24.24 -1.23 14.60
N ARG A 355 -24.23 -0.46 15.68
CA ARG A 355 -23.32 0.70 15.87
C ARG A 355 -21.89 0.29 16.31
N SER A 356 -21.41 -0.88 15.88
CA SER A 356 -20.07 -1.40 16.15
C SER A 356 -18.98 -0.92 15.17
N ILE A 357 -19.37 -0.11 14.18
CA ILE A 357 -18.51 0.36 13.08
C ILE A 357 -18.10 1.82 13.22
N PHE A 358 -17.04 2.18 12.50
CA PHE A 358 -16.65 3.55 12.12
C PHE A 358 -16.03 3.55 10.73
N GLU A 359 -15.98 4.69 10.08
CA GLU A 359 -15.45 4.84 8.71
C GLU A 359 -14.19 5.70 8.69
N THR A 360 -13.28 5.33 7.77
CA THR A 360 -12.16 6.16 7.31
C THR A 360 -12.26 6.33 5.81
N VAL A 361 -12.50 7.55 5.33
CA VAL A 361 -12.67 7.86 3.90
C VAL A 361 -11.38 8.37 3.31
N ILE A 362 -10.89 7.72 2.24
CA ILE A 362 -9.83 8.28 1.40
C ILE A 362 -10.49 9.21 0.38
N SER A 363 -10.32 10.51 0.58
CA SER A 363 -10.87 11.57 -0.28
C SER A 363 -9.78 12.14 -1.19
N VAL A 364 -10.03 12.21 -2.51
CA VAL A 364 -9.10 12.81 -3.48
C VAL A 364 -9.63 14.17 -3.92
N GLU A 365 -8.95 15.29 -3.65
CA GLU A 365 -9.45 16.64 -3.94
C GLU A 365 -9.58 16.90 -5.44
N THR A 366 -8.59 16.49 -6.23
CA THR A 366 -8.55 16.78 -7.66
C THR A 366 -8.32 15.50 -8.46
N PRO A 367 -9.27 15.05 -9.27
CA PRO A 367 -9.08 13.93 -10.17
C PRO A 367 -8.21 14.32 -11.38
N ARG A 368 -7.50 13.35 -11.95
CA ARG A 368 -6.61 13.56 -13.12
C ARG A 368 -7.34 14.06 -14.37
N HIS A 369 -8.57 13.60 -14.58
CA HIS A 369 -9.35 13.89 -15.81
C HIS A 369 -10.59 14.72 -15.50
N LYS A 370 -11.07 15.44 -16.51
CA LYS A 370 -12.28 16.26 -16.42
C LYS A 370 -13.32 15.72 -17.40
N VAL A 371 -14.50 15.38 -16.85
CA VAL A 371 -15.68 15.02 -17.63
C VAL A 371 -16.82 15.96 -17.23
N LEU A 372 -17.45 16.60 -18.23
CA LEU A 372 -18.60 17.47 -18.02
C LEU A 372 -19.89 16.72 -18.33
N PHE A 373 -20.91 16.98 -17.52
CA PHE A 373 -22.24 16.42 -17.71
C PHE A 373 -22.91 17.11 -18.89
N PRO A 374 -23.39 16.35 -19.93
CA PRO A 374 -24.03 16.92 -21.11
C PRO A 374 -25.46 17.40 -20.81
N HIS A 375 -26.00 18.24 -21.68
CA HIS A 375 -27.42 18.56 -21.73
C HIS A 375 -28.18 17.52 -22.55
N ASP A 376 -29.39 17.15 -22.12
CA ASP A 376 -30.31 16.28 -22.86
C ASP A 376 -31.60 17.06 -23.12
N GLU A 377 -32.01 17.15 -24.42
CA GLU A 377 -33.21 17.91 -24.85
C GLU A 377 -34.51 17.37 -24.24
N GLU A 378 -34.62 16.04 -24.06
CA GLU A 378 -35.81 15.40 -23.51
C GLU A 378 -35.85 15.40 -21.98
N ASN A 379 -34.67 15.41 -21.34
CA ASN A 379 -34.51 15.39 -19.86
C ASN A 379 -35.36 14.31 -19.14
N LEU A 380 -35.46 13.12 -19.76
CA LEU A 380 -36.29 12.03 -19.22
C LEU A 380 -35.79 11.51 -17.88
N ASP A 381 -34.47 11.59 -17.64
CA ASP A 381 -33.82 11.22 -16.37
C ASP A 381 -33.91 12.35 -15.31
N GLY A 382 -34.35 13.54 -15.68
CA GLY A 382 -34.46 14.70 -14.78
C GLY A 382 -33.10 15.31 -14.37
N LEU A 383 -32.00 14.98 -15.06
CA LEU A 383 -30.64 15.33 -14.62
C LEU A 383 -30.08 16.62 -15.26
N ASN A 384 -30.86 17.38 -16.07
CA ASN A 384 -30.36 18.62 -16.69
C ASN A 384 -29.90 19.69 -15.70
N PHE A 385 -30.25 19.60 -14.40
CA PHE A 385 -29.73 20.49 -13.37
C PHE A 385 -28.22 20.26 -13.10
N LEU A 386 -27.63 19.16 -13.62
CA LEU A 386 -26.22 18.86 -13.61
C LEU A 386 -25.46 19.34 -14.82
N THR A 387 -26.17 19.82 -15.88
CA THR A 387 -25.56 20.25 -17.14
C THR A 387 -24.40 21.22 -16.92
N GLY A 388 -23.24 20.92 -17.50
CA GLY A 388 -22.01 21.70 -17.39
C GLY A 388 -21.23 21.51 -16.09
N LYS A 389 -21.77 20.81 -15.09
CA LYS A 389 -21.02 20.41 -13.90
C LYS A 389 -20.05 19.29 -14.24
N ARG A 390 -18.96 19.19 -13.49
CA ARG A 390 -18.06 18.05 -13.58
C ARG A 390 -18.68 16.83 -12.91
N VAL A 391 -18.46 15.64 -13.49
CA VAL A 391 -18.84 14.37 -12.82
C VAL A 391 -18.20 14.25 -11.42
N ASP A 392 -16.97 14.75 -11.26
CA ASP A 392 -16.31 14.82 -9.96
C ASP A 392 -17.04 15.69 -8.93
N GLU A 393 -17.67 16.79 -9.35
CA GLU A 393 -18.49 17.60 -8.42
C GLU A 393 -19.69 16.80 -7.88
N VAL A 394 -20.30 15.96 -8.72
CA VAL A 394 -21.39 15.07 -8.30
C VAL A 394 -20.87 14.02 -7.32
N ASN A 395 -19.70 13.42 -7.62
CA ASN A 395 -19.05 12.44 -6.75
C ASN A 395 -18.69 13.02 -5.37
N LYS A 396 -18.21 14.27 -5.34
CA LYS A 396 -17.93 14.99 -4.08
C LYS A 396 -19.20 15.25 -3.27
N MET A 397 -20.31 15.58 -3.93
CA MET A 397 -21.59 15.76 -3.24
C MET A 397 -22.13 14.43 -2.71
N ALA A 398 -21.89 13.31 -3.41
CA ALA A 398 -22.19 11.98 -2.91
C ALA A 398 -21.36 11.66 -1.66
N GLU A 399 -20.04 11.94 -1.68
CA GLU A 399 -19.15 11.77 -0.52
C GLU A 399 -19.64 12.56 0.69
N LEU A 400 -19.92 13.85 0.51
CA LEU A 400 -20.36 14.72 1.60
C LEU A 400 -21.78 14.34 2.10
N GLY A 401 -22.72 14.04 1.20
CA GLY A 401 -24.06 13.62 1.54
C GLY A 401 -24.08 12.32 2.34
N THR A 402 -23.24 11.35 1.95
CA THR A 402 -23.07 10.08 2.67
C THR A 402 -22.44 10.32 4.05
N LEU A 403 -21.39 11.14 4.12
CA LEU A 403 -20.75 11.52 5.40
C LEU A 403 -21.79 12.07 6.39
N LEU A 404 -22.60 13.04 5.95
CA LEU A 404 -23.63 13.64 6.80
C LEU A 404 -24.66 12.60 7.27
N ALA A 405 -25.17 11.77 6.35
CA ALA A 405 -26.17 10.75 6.66
C ALA A 405 -25.62 9.71 7.65
N HIS A 406 -24.40 9.22 7.46
CA HIS A 406 -23.79 8.21 8.32
C HIS A 406 -23.47 8.78 9.71
N VAL A 407 -22.96 10.02 9.80
CA VAL A 407 -22.69 10.70 11.06
C VAL A 407 -24.01 10.92 11.84
N ASP A 408 -25.06 11.42 11.18
CA ASP A 408 -26.39 11.56 11.77
C ASP A 408 -26.98 10.22 12.22
N GLY A 409 -26.65 9.15 11.50
CA GLY A 409 -27.00 7.77 11.83
C GLY A 409 -26.16 7.14 12.97
N GLY A 410 -25.19 7.84 13.52
CA GLY A 410 -24.37 7.37 14.65
C GLY A 410 -23.11 6.60 14.25
N VAL A 411 -22.61 6.78 13.02
CA VAL A 411 -21.37 6.20 12.51
C VAL A 411 -20.25 7.25 12.55
N PRO A 412 -19.23 7.09 13.41
CA PRO A 412 -18.06 7.98 13.42
C PRO A 412 -17.34 7.93 12.08
N ASN A 413 -16.86 9.09 11.61
CA ASN A 413 -16.20 9.19 10.30
C ASN A 413 -14.93 10.04 10.38
N MET A 414 -13.83 9.50 9.86
CA MET A 414 -12.56 10.21 9.63
C MET A 414 -12.34 10.34 8.12
N ARG A 415 -11.55 11.34 7.72
CA ARG A 415 -11.16 11.50 6.32
C ARG A 415 -9.65 11.68 6.20
N VAL A 416 -9.04 10.91 5.32
CA VAL A 416 -7.66 11.08 4.84
C VAL A 416 -7.75 11.73 3.48
N VAL A 417 -7.35 12.98 3.36
CA VAL A 417 -7.56 13.81 2.17
C VAL A 417 -6.25 13.95 1.39
N LEU A 418 -6.28 13.44 0.15
CA LEU A 418 -5.19 13.57 -0.81
C LEU A 418 -5.47 14.75 -1.74
N PRO A 419 -4.51 15.66 -1.98
CA PRO A 419 -4.68 16.76 -2.94
C PRO A 419 -4.97 16.27 -4.37
N GLU A 420 -4.28 15.22 -4.79
CA GLU A 420 -4.48 14.54 -6.08
C GLU A 420 -3.98 13.09 -6.01
N LEU A 421 -4.33 12.27 -7.01
CA LEU A 421 -3.88 10.89 -7.09
C LEU A 421 -2.66 10.81 -8.02
N ASN A 422 -1.48 10.80 -7.42
CA ASN A 422 -0.18 10.65 -8.09
C ASN A 422 0.80 9.84 -7.22
N GLU A 423 1.98 9.56 -7.76
CA GLU A 423 3.01 8.76 -7.09
C GLU A 423 3.44 9.35 -5.75
N TYR A 424 3.62 10.68 -5.70
CA TYR A 424 4.07 11.37 -4.49
C TYR A 424 3.07 11.22 -3.34
N TYR A 425 1.78 11.49 -3.58
CA TYR A 425 0.77 11.37 -2.53
C TYR A 425 0.45 9.93 -2.16
N LEU A 426 0.62 8.98 -3.10
CA LEU A 426 0.54 7.55 -2.75
C LEU A 426 1.72 7.13 -1.87
N GLY A 427 2.92 7.65 -2.10
CA GLY A 427 4.06 7.43 -1.21
C GLY A 427 3.79 7.95 0.20
N GLN A 428 3.23 9.16 0.34
CA GLN A 428 2.80 9.70 1.62
C GLN A 428 1.74 8.81 2.30
N LEU A 429 0.72 8.39 1.56
CA LEU A 429 -0.40 7.57 2.08
C LEU A 429 0.10 6.21 2.59
N ILE A 430 1.00 5.56 1.85
CA ILE A 430 1.57 4.27 2.23
C ILE A 430 2.32 4.42 3.56
N TYR A 431 3.26 5.35 3.65
CA TYR A 431 4.04 5.52 4.87
C TYR A 431 3.19 5.98 6.05
N PHE A 432 2.22 6.87 5.82
CA PHE A 432 1.24 7.28 6.82
C PHE A 432 0.52 6.07 7.45
N PHE A 433 -0.03 5.16 6.63
CA PHE A 433 -0.73 3.98 7.14
C PHE A 433 0.22 2.98 7.81
N GLU A 434 1.44 2.78 7.29
CA GLU A 434 2.44 1.93 7.93
C GLU A 434 2.80 2.45 9.32
N ARG A 435 3.06 3.75 9.44
CA ARG A 435 3.40 4.40 10.71
C ARG A 435 2.24 4.34 11.71
N ALA A 436 1.05 4.70 11.27
CA ALA A 436 -0.17 4.66 12.08
C ALA A 436 -0.49 3.23 12.56
N CYS A 437 -0.31 2.24 11.70
CA CYS A 437 -0.51 0.83 12.03
C CYS A 437 0.46 0.35 13.13
N GLY A 438 1.73 0.71 13.03
CA GLY A 438 2.73 0.39 14.07
C GLY A 438 2.34 0.97 15.44
N VAL A 439 1.99 2.26 15.47
CA VAL A 439 1.55 2.95 16.70
C VAL A 439 0.26 2.31 17.24
N SER A 440 -0.73 2.09 16.37
CA SER A 440 -2.04 1.54 16.75
C SER A 440 -1.93 0.13 17.36
N GLY A 441 -1.11 -0.75 16.78
CA GLY A 441 -0.89 -2.08 17.35
C GLY A 441 -0.22 -2.03 18.73
N LEU A 442 0.71 -1.10 18.95
CA LEU A 442 1.32 -0.91 20.28
C LEU A 442 0.32 -0.34 21.30
N LEU A 443 -0.62 0.52 20.88
CA LEU A 443 -1.70 1.00 21.74
C LEU A 443 -2.73 -0.09 22.13
N LEU A 444 -2.79 -1.17 21.32
CA LEU A 444 -3.56 -2.40 21.59
C LEU A 444 -2.78 -3.42 22.44
N ASP A 445 -1.51 -3.13 22.75
CA ASP A 445 -0.59 -4.01 23.47
C ASP A 445 -0.32 -5.35 22.76
N VAL A 446 -0.26 -5.33 21.43
CA VAL A 446 0.07 -6.51 20.61
C VAL A 446 1.37 -6.28 19.83
N ASN A 447 1.99 -7.38 19.35
CA ASN A 447 3.11 -7.29 18.40
C ASN A 447 2.60 -6.97 17.00
N PRO A 448 2.80 -5.75 16.45
CA PRO A 448 2.24 -5.38 15.14
C PRO A 448 2.96 -6.02 13.95
N PHE A 449 4.10 -6.69 14.15
CA PHE A 449 5.02 -7.03 13.06
C PHE A 449 5.13 -8.53 12.78
N ASN A 450 4.58 -9.41 13.62
CA ASN A 450 4.46 -10.84 13.38
C ASN A 450 3.05 -11.23 12.89
N GLN A 451 2.84 -12.49 12.52
CA GLN A 451 1.55 -13.03 12.08
C GLN A 451 1.42 -14.54 12.42
N PRO A 452 1.40 -14.92 13.72
CA PRO A 452 1.39 -16.34 14.11
C PRO A 452 0.11 -17.07 13.68
N GLY A 453 -1.02 -16.39 13.56
CA GLY A 453 -2.32 -16.97 13.23
C GLY A 453 -2.40 -17.66 11.86
N VAL A 454 -1.53 -17.27 10.91
CA VAL A 454 -1.56 -17.87 9.56
C VAL A 454 -0.79 -19.20 9.44
N GLU A 455 -0.10 -19.65 10.47
CA GLU A 455 0.71 -20.87 10.40
C GLU A 455 -0.15 -22.14 10.50
N ALA A 456 -1.28 -22.08 11.23
CA ALA A 456 -2.15 -23.24 11.44
C ALA A 456 -2.75 -23.78 10.13
N TYR A 457 -3.29 -22.89 9.27
CA TYR A 457 -3.88 -23.36 8.02
C TYR A 457 -2.84 -23.94 7.05
N LYS A 458 -1.63 -23.36 7.02
CA LYS A 458 -0.53 -23.88 6.18
C LYS A 458 -0.15 -25.30 6.60
N LYS A 459 0.00 -25.53 7.91
CA LYS A 459 0.28 -26.86 8.46
C LYS A 459 -0.79 -27.85 8.04
N ASN A 460 -2.07 -27.50 8.18
CA ASN A 460 -3.19 -28.34 7.79
C ASN A 460 -3.20 -28.62 6.29
N MET A 461 -2.95 -27.61 5.46
CA MET A 461 -2.88 -27.77 4.00
C MET A 461 -1.75 -28.73 3.60
N PHE A 462 -0.56 -28.59 4.18
CA PHE A 462 0.55 -29.49 3.90
C PHE A 462 0.26 -30.94 4.31
N ALA A 463 -0.37 -31.13 5.45
CA ALA A 463 -0.82 -32.45 5.91
C ALA A 463 -1.85 -33.07 4.96
N LEU A 464 -2.86 -32.29 4.53
CA LEU A 464 -3.89 -32.75 3.58
C LEU A 464 -3.32 -33.09 2.19
N LEU A 465 -2.27 -32.38 1.77
CA LEU A 465 -1.57 -32.65 0.52
C LEU A 465 -0.58 -33.84 0.63
N GLY A 466 -0.42 -34.45 1.78
CA GLY A 466 0.54 -35.54 2.01
C GLY A 466 1.98 -35.12 1.84
N LYS A 467 2.33 -33.89 2.23
CA LYS A 467 3.70 -33.38 2.13
C LYS A 467 4.64 -34.23 2.99
N PRO A 468 5.80 -34.67 2.47
CA PRO A 468 6.78 -35.40 3.26
C PRO A 468 7.18 -34.65 4.54
N GLY A 469 7.20 -35.38 5.69
CA GLY A 469 7.45 -34.82 7.01
C GLY A 469 6.21 -34.33 7.76
N TYR A 470 5.00 -34.58 7.22
CA TYR A 470 3.69 -34.26 7.84
C TYR A 470 2.81 -35.51 8.04
N GLU A 471 3.40 -36.70 8.10
CA GLU A 471 2.68 -37.98 8.14
C GLU A 471 1.73 -38.08 9.34
N ALA A 472 2.21 -37.71 10.54
CA ALA A 472 1.41 -37.74 11.76
C ALA A 472 0.24 -36.74 11.72
N GLU A 473 0.47 -35.53 11.21
CA GLU A 473 -0.57 -34.52 11.03
C GLU A 473 -1.59 -34.97 9.97
N THR A 474 -1.16 -35.64 8.90
CA THR A 474 -2.01 -36.19 7.86
C THR A 474 -2.98 -37.20 8.46
N GLU A 475 -2.47 -38.16 9.24
CA GLU A 475 -3.30 -39.17 9.93
C GLU A 475 -4.32 -38.55 10.89
N ALA A 476 -3.86 -37.61 11.72
CA ALA A 476 -4.71 -36.89 12.67
C ALA A 476 -5.83 -36.09 11.98
N ILE A 477 -5.55 -35.40 10.86
CA ILE A 477 -6.56 -34.64 10.11
C ILE A 477 -7.54 -35.59 9.41
N GLN A 478 -7.07 -36.67 8.78
CA GLN A 478 -7.94 -37.65 8.13
C GLN A 478 -8.91 -38.31 9.12
N ALA A 479 -8.48 -38.56 10.37
CA ALA A 479 -9.35 -39.07 11.42
C ALA A 479 -10.47 -38.07 11.82
N ARG A 480 -10.24 -36.78 11.68
CA ARG A 480 -11.24 -35.70 11.96
C ARG A 480 -12.24 -35.48 10.82
N LEU A 481 -11.90 -35.89 9.60
CA LEU A 481 -12.73 -35.69 8.40
C LEU A 481 -13.66 -36.92 8.13
N LYS A 482 -13.44 -38.01 8.83
CA LYS A 482 -14.34 -39.22 8.85
C LYS A 482 -15.45 -39.02 9.85
#